data_bbf8a695bbfd3b28f79c7d631786fa10
#
_entry.id   bbf8a695bbfd3b28f79c7d631786fa10
#
_cell.length_a   1.000
_cell.length_b   1.000
_cell.length_c   1.000
_cell.angle_alpha   90.00
_cell.angle_beta   90.00
_cell.angle_gamma   90.00
#
_symmetry.space_group_name_H-M   'P 1'
#
loop_
_entity.id
_entity.type
_entity.pdbx_description
1 polymer ?
#
loop_
_entity_poly.entity_id
_entity_poly.type
_entity_poly.pdbx_seq_one_letter_code
_entity_poly.pdbx_strand_id
1 'polypeptide(L)'
;TTDPNGNITTGITRTETDASEFTYGSWGSDDLKNTASGGINAWPNNDYLNIWVCNLTGGTLGYATFPTNVIDSQDGVVVGFKFFGTTGALQSPYNKGRTATHEVGHWLSLNHLWGNGNCGNDQVSDTPKQKDENYNCGTFPFQDPTIICNTTGVNGTMFMNYMDYTNDACMNLFTNGQKTRMLAAINQYRSNLLSHNLCSGSVGISEQTNNKKKLIKIVDVLGRMSTEKQTNTPLFYIYDNGS
;
A
#
# COMPACT_ATOMS: atom_id res chain seq x y z
N THR A 1 -10.13 15.70 -9.49
CA THR A 1 -9.56 14.71 -10.43
C THR A 1 -10.43 14.67 -11.67
N THR A 2 -9.83 14.44 -12.83
CA THR A 2 -10.55 14.27 -14.09
C THR A 2 -10.37 12.85 -14.61
N ASP A 3 -11.35 12.36 -15.37
CA ASP A 3 -11.27 11.12 -16.12
C ASP A 3 -10.42 11.30 -17.41
N PRO A 4 -10.14 10.23 -18.19
CA PRO A 4 -9.37 10.34 -19.44
C PRO A 4 -10.00 11.27 -20.51
N ASN A 5 -11.28 11.60 -20.39
CA ASN A 5 -11.99 12.51 -21.29
C ASN A 5 -12.03 13.95 -20.75
N GLY A 6 -11.39 14.22 -19.60
CA GLY A 6 -11.35 15.54 -18.96
C GLY A 6 -12.58 15.88 -18.10
N ASN A 7 -13.49 14.93 -17.85
CA ASN A 7 -14.64 15.17 -17.00
C ASN A 7 -14.28 15.02 -15.53
N ILE A 8 -14.94 15.80 -14.67
CA ILE A 8 -14.77 15.67 -13.21
C ILE A 8 -15.23 14.29 -12.78
N THR A 9 -14.39 13.59 -11.97
CA THR A 9 -14.67 12.24 -11.49
C THR A 9 -14.19 12.05 -10.04
N THR A 10 -14.82 11.10 -9.35
CA THR A 10 -14.32 10.56 -8.06
C THR A 10 -13.16 9.57 -8.25
N GLY A 11 -12.87 9.16 -9.49
CA GLY A 11 -11.93 8.09 -9.81
C GLY A 11 -12.51 6.68 -9.63
N ILE A 12 -13.77 6.55 -9.22
CA ILE A 12 -14.42 5.25 -8.99
C ILE A 12 -15.39 4.98 -10.14
N THR A 13 -15.12 3.92 -10.89
CA THR A 13 -16.03 3.39 -11.90
C THR A 13 -16.64 2.07 -11.41
N ARG A 14 -17.83 1.76 -11.91
CA ARG A 14 -18.51 0.49 -11.65
C ARG A 14 -18.94 -0.09 -12.97
N THR A 15 -18.54 -1.34 -13.22
CA THR A 15 -18.84 -2.06 -14.46
C THR A 15 -19.65 -3.29 -14.10
N GLU A 16 -20.81 -3.42 -14.72
CA GLU A 16 -21.62 -4.64 -14.65
C GLU A 16 -20.93 -5.76 -15.41
N THR A 17 -20.96 -6.97 -14.87
CA THR A 17 -20.38 -8.16 -15.48
C THR A 17 -21.19 -9.40 -15.11
N ASP A 18 -21.30 -10.34 -16.05
CA ASP A 18 -21.87 -11.66 -15.83
C ASP A 18 -20.87 -12.63 -15.17
N ALA A 19 -19.59 -12.25 -15.08
CA ALA A 19 -18.57 -13.05 -14.41
C ALA A 19 -18.79 -13.03 -12.90
N SER A 20 -19.02 -14.20 -12.29
CA SER A 20 -19.17 -14.33 -10.83
C SER A 20 -17.85 -14.15 -10.09
N GLU A 21 -16.72 -14.42 -10.76
CA GLU A 21 -15.37 -14.32 -10.24
C GLU A 21 -14.34 -14.24 -11.37
N PHE A 22 -13.15 -13.73 -11.06
CA PHE A 22 -12.03 -13.66 -11.98
C PHE A 22 -10.84 -14.46 -11.41
N THR A 23 -10.10 -15.10 -12.29
CA THR A 23 -8.89 -15.85 -11.94
C THR A 23 -7.67 -14.99 -12.22
N TYR A 24 -6.66 -15.06 -11.36
CA TYR A 24 -5.35 -14.48 -11.65
C TYR A 24 -4.81 -15.11 -12.95
N GLY A 25 -4.74 -14.30 -13.99
CA GLY A 25 -4.30 -14.73 -15.32
C GLY A 25 -2.79 -14.92 -15.39
N SER A 26 -2.36 -15.92 -16.15
CA SER A 26 -0.97 -16.01 -16.60
C SER A 26 -0.64 -14.83 -17.50
N TRP A 27 0.59 -14.36 -17.48
CA TRP A 27 1.15 -13.27 -18.29
C TRP A 27 0.43 -13.08 -19.64
N GLY A 28 -0.29 -11.96 -19.79
CA GLY A 28 -0.88 -11.51 -21.04
C GLY A 28 -2.37 -11.77 -21.27
N SER A 29 -3.09 -12.42 -20.35
CA SER A 29 -4.55 -12.64 -20.47
C SER A 29 -5.26 -12.50 -19.12
N ASP A 30 -5.24 -11.29 -18.55
CA ASP A 30 -6.02 -11.00 -17.37
C ASP A 30 -7.42 -10.51 -17.80
N ASP A 31 -8.39 -11.43 -17.82
CA ASP A 31 -9.76 -11.16 -18.26
C ASP A 31 -10.42 -10.01 -17.50
N LEU A 32 -10.07 -9.87 -16.21
CA LEU A 32 -10.51 -8.76 -15.37
C LEU A 32 -10.12 -7.39 -15.96
N LYS A 33 -8.97 -7.31 -16.62
CA LYS A 33 -8.41 -6.08 -17.20
C LYS A 33 -8.79 -5.88 -18.66
N ASN A 34 -9.80 -6.62 -19.14
CA ASN A 34 -10.22 -6.59 -20.54
C ASN A 34 -11.74 -6.51 -20.64
N THR A 35 -12.23 -5.42 -21.21
CA THR A 35 -13.69 -5.22 -21.41
C THR A 35 -14.32 -6.29 -22.31
N ALA A 36 -13.59 -6.83 -23.30
CA ALA A 36 -14.11 -7.86 -24.17
C ALA A 36 -14.28 -9.22 -23.48
N SER A 37 -13.61 -9.42 -22.34
CA SER A 37 -13.67 -10.65 -21.53
C SER A 37 -14.56 -10.49 -20.28
N GLY A 38 -15.36 -9.42 -20.19
CA GLY A 38 -16.26 -9.16 -19.05
C GLY A 38 -15.64 -8.37 -17.91
N GLY A 39 -14.37 -7.96 -18.06
CA GLY A 39 -13.69 -7.05 -17.14
C GLY A 39 -13.81 -5.58 -17.56
N ILE A 40 -12.82 -4.78 -17.22
CA ILE A 40 -12.72 -3.37 -17.60
C ILE A 40 -11.30 -2.97 -17.96
N ASN A 41 -11.12 -2.35 -19.11
CA ASN A 41 -9.81 -1.83 -19.52
C ASN A 41 -9.29 -0.77 -18.55
N ALA A 42 -7.96 -0.72 -18.42
CA ALA A 42 -7.29 0.34 -17.68
C ALA A 42 -7.57 1.73 -18.26
N TRP A 43 -7.60 2.74 -17.41
CA TRP A 43 -7.35 4.11 -17.83
C TRP A 43 -5.87 4.25 -18.19
N PRO A 44 -5.48 5.32 -18.94
CA PRO A 44 -4.10 5.48 -19.39
C PRO A 44 -3.09 5.36 -18.24
N ASN A 45 -2.25 4.33 -18.27
CA ASN A 45 -1.35 3.96 -17.18
C ASN A 45 -0.21 4.96 -16.97
N ASN A 46 0.03 5.83 -17.94
CA ASN A 46 0.95 6.97 -17.79
C ASN A 46 0.40 8.03 -16.83
N ASP A 47 -0.92 8.06 -16.66
CA ASP A 47 -1.64 9.14 -15.99
C ASP A 47 -2.32 8.70 -14.70
N TYR A 48 -2.64 7.41 -14.60
CA TYR A 48 -3.43 6.85 -13.51
C TYR A 48 -2.82 5.57 -12.96
N LEU A 49 -2.85 5.41 -11.64
CA LEU A 49 -2.78 4.08 -11.02
C LEU A 49 -4.16 3.42 -11.15
N ASN A 50 -4.24 2.36 -11.90
CA ASN A 50 -5.44 1.56 -12.03
C ASN A 50 -5.53 0.54 -10.88
N ILE A 51 -6.67 0.48 -10.21
CA ILE A 51 -6.95 -0.51 -9.16
C ILE A 51 -8.27 -1.19 -9.49
N TRP A 52 -8.22 -2.49 -9.76
CA TRP A 52 -9.40 -3.33 -9.98
C TRP A 52 -9.82 -4.01 -8.68
N VAL A 53 -11.10 -3.97 -8.38
CA VAL A 53 -11.68 -4.59 -7.18
C VAL A 53 -12.81 -5.52 -7.62
N CYS A 54 -12.64 -6.82 -7.40
CA CYS A 54 -13.58 -7.85 -7.87
C CYS A 54 -13.58 -9.08 -6.93
N ASN A 55 -14.35 -10.10 -7.30
CA ASN A 55 -14.25 -11.42 -6.70
C ASN A 55 -13.10 -12.17 -7.36
N LEU A 56 -12.12 -12.63 -6.56
CA LEU A 56 -10.98 -13.42 -7.05
C LEU A 56 -11.13 -14.88 -6.63
N THR A 57 -10.77 -15.80 -7.55
CA THR A 57 -10.76 -17.23 -7.30
C THR A 57 -9.56 -17.67 -6.44
N GLY A 58 -9.59 -18.90 -5.95
CA GLY A 58 -8.42 -19.60 -5.38
C GLY A 58 -7.87 -19.02 -4.08
N GLY A 59 -8.62 -18.15 -3.39
CA GLY A 59 -8.15 -17.52 -2.14
C GLY A 59 -7.13 -16.41 -2.36
N THR A 60 -6.92 -15.96 -3.59
CA THR A 60 -6.05 -14.81 -3.91
C THR A 60 -6.61 -13.54 -3.30
N LEU A 61 -5.82 -12.85 -2.47
CA LEU A 61 -6.22 -11.59 -1.84
C LEU A 61 -6.04 -10.42 -2.80
N GLY A 62 -4.94 -10.40 -3.53
CA GLY A 62 -4.61 -9.39 -4.52
C GLY A 62 -3.37 -9.77 -5.31
N TYR A 63 -3.01 -8.94 -6.27
CA TYR A 63 -1.77 -8.99 -7.03
C TYR A 63 -1.51 -7.64 -7.72
N ALA A 64 -0.26 -7.40 -8.09
CA ALA A 64 0.15 -6.19 -8.78
C ALA A 64 1.13 -6.46 -9.92
N THR A 65 1.17 -5.56 -10.88
CA THR A 65 2.18 -5.53 -11.92
C THR A 65 3.42 -4.83 -11.40
N PHE A 66 4.58 -5.51 -11.45
CA PHE A 66 5.86 -4.87 -11.14
C PHE A 66 6.21 -3.83 -12.22
N PRO A 67 6.90 -2.73 -11.85
CA PRO A 67 7.27 -1.71 -12.81
C PRO A 67 8.29 -2.25 -13.83
N THR A 68 8.05 -1.93 -15.10
CA THR A 68 8.91 -2.25 -16.23
C THR A 68 9.16 -1.01 -17.07
N ASN A 69 10.12 -1.07 -18.00
CA ASN A 69 10.38 0.05 -18.93
C ASN A 69 9.26 0.24 -19.96
N VAL A 70 8.36 -0.72 -20.09
CA VAL A 70 7.19 -0.63 -20.96
C VAL A 70 5.95 -0.73 -20.09
N ILE A 71 5.20 0.34 -20.02
CA ILE A 71 3.90 0.37 -19.33
C ILE A 71 2.87 -0.15 -20.32
N ASP A 72 2.19 -1.22 -19.97
CA ASP A 72 1.16 -1.83 -20.80
C ASP A 72 -0.25 -1.65 -20.19
N SER A 73 -1.27 -2.10 -20.92
CA SER A 73 -2.67 -2.02 -20.50
C SER A 73 -3.00 -2.89 -19.28
N GLN A 74 -2.10 -3.76 -18.85
CA GLN A 74 -2.27 -4.64 -17.70
C GLN A 74 -1.65 -4.06 -16.42
N ASP A 75 -0.97 -2.89 -16.53
CA ASP A 75 -0.30 -2.27 -15.39
C ASP A 75 -1.29 -1.75 -14.35
N GLY A 76 -1.08 -2.15 -13.10
CA GLY A 76 -1.88 -1.71 -11.97
C GLY A 76 -1.97 -2.75 -10.86
N VAL A 77 -2.96 -2.57 -10.01
CA VAL A 77 -3.20 -3.35 -8.79
C VAL A 77 -4.57 -4.02 -8.88
N VAL A 78 -4.64 -5.27 -8.44
CA VAL A 78 -5.91 -6.00 -8.29
C VAL A 78 -6.08 -6.41 -6.85
N VAL A 79 -7.28 -6.24 -6.29
CA VAL A 79 -7.61 -6.65 -4.92
C VAL A 79 -8.97 -7.31 -4.89
N GLY A 80 -9.07 -8.44 -4.19
CA GLY A 80 -10.35 -9.06 -3.92
C GLY A 80 -11.24 -8.14 -3.06
N PHE A 81 -12.51 -7.99 -3.42
CA PHE A 81 -13.40 -7.02 -2.75
C PHE A 81 -13.55 -7.27 -1.26
N LYS A 82 -13.37 -8.52 -0.80
CA LYS A 82 -13.39 -8.89 0.63
C LYS A 82 -12.16 -8.42 1.40
N PHE A 83 -11.14 -7.92 0.72
CA PHE A 83 -9.84 -7.51 1.26
C PHE A 83 -9.50 -6.04 0.94
N PHE A 84 -10.47 -5.30 0.38
CA PHE A 84 -10.29 -3.91 -0.03
C PHE A 84 -11.03 -2.95 0.90
N GLY A 85 -10.29 -2.00 1.49
CA GLY A 85 -10.86 -1.01 2.39
C GLY A 85 -11.00 -1.47 3.85
N THR A 86 -11.84 -0.79 4.61
CA THR A 86 -12.02 -1.00 6.06
C THR A 86 -13.47 -1.19 6.48
N THR A 87 -14.40 -1.15 5.52
CA THR A 87 -15.85 -1.29 5.74
C THR A 87 -16.48 -2.12 4.65
N GLY A 88 -17.65 -2.69 4.90
CA GLY A 88 -18.40 -3.51 3.95
C GLY A 88 -18.25 -5.02 4.20
N ALA A 89 -18.33 -5.82 3.16
CA ALA A 89 -18.30 -7.29 3.24
C ALA A 89 -16.86 -7.83 3.36
N LEU A 90 -16.14 -7.39 4.39
CA LEU A 90 -14.73 -7.74 4.57
C LEU A 90 -14.57 -9.08 5.29
N GLN A 91 -13.48 -9.78 4.97
CA GLN A 91 -13.10 -11.07 5.53
C GLN A 91 -11.88 -10.95 6.45
N SER A 92 -12.07 -11.25 7.74
CA SER A 92 -10.96 -11.37 8.69
C SER A 92 -10.04 -12.54 8.28
N PRO A 93 -8.73 -12.43 8.53
CA PRO A 93 -8.01 -11.36 9.24
C PRO A 93 -7.49 -10.22 8.35
N TYR A 94 -7.84 -10.18 7.05
CA TYR A 94 -7.37 -9.23 6.04
C TYR A 94 -8.43 -8.15 5.77
N ASN A 95 -8.84 -7.44 6.80
CA ASN A 95 -10.01 -6.55 6.78
C ASN A 95 -9.73 -5.10 7.19
N LYS A 96 -8.47 -4.65 7.07
CA LYS A 96 -8.06 -3.27 7.36
C LYS A 96 -7.38 -2.58 6.17
N GLY A 97 -7.57 -3.13 4.96
CA GLY A 97 -7.06 -2.56 3.70
C GLY A 97 -5.55 -2.75 3.49
N ARG A 98 -4.89 -3.64 4.23
CA ARG A 98 -3.45 -3.85 4.11
C ARG A 98 -3.07 -4.61 2.85
N THR A 99 -3.98 -5.43 2.30
CA THR A 99 -3.79 -6.05 0.99
C THR A 99 -3.54 -5.00 -0.09
N ALA A 100 -4.37 -3.95 -0.19
CA ALA A 100 -4.13 -2.89 -1.16
C ALA A 100 -2.79 -2.16 -0.92
N THR A 101 -2.40 -1.93 0.34
CA THR A 101 -1.10 -1.34 0.69
C THR A 101 0.06 -2.23 0.23
N HIS A 102 -0.05 -3.55 0.42
CA HIS A 102 0.92 -4.56 -0.01
C HIS A 102 1.07 -4.54 -1.54
N GLU A 103 -0.03 -4.62 -2.27
CA GLU A 103 -0.01 -4.65 -3.74
C GLU A 103 0.54 -3.36 -4.35
N VAL A 104 0.23 -2.20 -3.76
CA VAL A 104 0.86 -0.93 -4.17
C VAL A 104 2.38 -0.96 -3.89
N GLY A 105 2.83 -1.64 -2.85
CA GLY A 105 4.25 -1.88 -2.61
C GLY A 105 4.91 -2.61 -3.79
N HIS A 106 4.31 -3.69 -4.29
CA HIS A 106 4.77 -4.41 -5.49
C HIS A 106 4.73 -3.53 -6.74
N TRP A 107 3.64 -2.80 -6.95
CA TRP A 107 3.52 -1.87 -8.06
C TRP A 107 4.60 -0.78 -8.04
N LEU A 108 5.16 -0.48 -6.85
CA LEU A 108 6.29 0.41 -6.62
C LEU A 108 7.63 -0.34 -6.45
N SER A 109 7.75 -1.56 -6.99
CA SER A 109 9.01 -2.34 -7.04
C SER A 109 9.46 -2.99 -5.74
N LEU A 110 8.64 -3.07 -4.70
CA LEU A 110 9.02 -3.83 -3.50
C LEU A 110 8.83 -5.33 -3.72
N ASN A 111 9.82 -6.10 -3.30
CA ASN A 111 9.70 -7.55 -3.18
C ASN A 111 9.15 -7.91 -1.78
N HIS A 112 8.66 -9.15 -1.63
CA HIS A 112 8.44 -9.73 -0.30
C HIS A 112 9.74 -9.78 0.49
N LEU A 113 9.66 -9.75 1.82
CA LEU A 113 10.83 -9.74 2.71
C LEU A 113 11.73 -10.97 2.56
N TRP A 114 11.17 -12.11 2.17
CA TRP A 114 11.93 -13.34 1.89
C TRP A 114 12.56 -13.35 0.48
N GLY A 115 12.32 -12.29 -0.32
CA GLY A 115 12.84 -12.20 -1.69
C GLY A 115 12.27 -13.32 -2.57
N ASN A 116 13.16 -14.15 -3.08
CA ASN A 116 12.83 -15.35 -3.86
C ASN A 116 12.81 -16.63 -3.02
N GLY A 117 12.64 -16.52 -1.71
CA GLY A 117 12.62 -17.62 -0.75
C GLY A 117 14.00 -17.99 -0.19
N ASN A 118 14.00 -18.86 0.85
CA ASN A 118 15.22 -19.40 1.47
C ASN A 118 16.27 -18.36 1.87
N CYS A 119 15.87 -17.32 2.61
CA CYS A 119 16.75 -16.22 3.00
C CYS A 119 17.23 -15.37 1.79
N GLY A 120 16.38 -15.22 0.80
CA GLY A 120 16.63 -14.43 -0.39
C GLY A 120 16.88 -12.96 -0.10
N ASN A 121 16.97 -12.18 -1.14
CA ASN A 121 17.24 -10.74 -1.05
C ASN A 121 16.03 -9.98 -1.61
N ASP A 122 15.34 -9.22 -0.77
CA ASP A 122 14.28 -8.31 -1.18
C ASP A 122 14.82 -7.01 -1.83
N GLN A 123 16.15 -6.88 -1.89
CA GLN A 123 16.89 -5.74 -2.42
C GLN A 123 16.71 -4.44 -1.62
N VAL A 124 16.42 -4.58 -0.32
CA VAL A 124 16.36 -3.49 0.67
C VAL A 124 17.30 -3.83 1.83
N SER A 125 18.15 -2.88 2.23
CA SER A 125 19.22 -3.15 3.18
C SER A 125 18.82 -3.06 4.66
N ASP A 126 17.68 -2.42 4.94
CA ASP A 126 17.19 -2.19 6.31
C ASP A 126 15.98 -3.11 6.68
N THR A 127 15.75 -4.13 5.87
CA THR A 127 14.86 -5.25 6.16
C THR A 127 15.66 -6.47 6.59
N PRO A 128 15.29 -7.17 7.66
CA PRO A 128 15.96 -8.42 8.05
C PRO A 128 15.62 -9.52 7.04
N LYS A 129 16.60 -10.38 6.74
CA LYS A 129 16.35 -11.55 5.90
C LYS A 129 15.49 -12.57 6.62
N GLN A 130 14.57 -13.18 5.89
CA GLN A 130 13.74 -14.29 6.35
C GLN A 130 13.62 -15.37 5.28
N LYS A 131 13.29 -16.60 5.68
CA LYS A 131 13.19 -17.73 4.76
C LYS A 131 11.91 -17.73 3.97
N ASP A 132 10.82 -17.35 4.63
CA ASP A 132 9.46 -17.46 4.13
C ASP A 132 8.57 -16.39 4.77
N GLU A 133 7.30 -16.33 4.38
CA GLU A 133 6.32 -15.42 4.94
C GLU A 133 5.98 -15.73 6.41
N ASN A 134 5.64 -14.68 7.14
CA ASN A 134 4.99 -14.84 8.44
C ASN A 134 3.47 -14.80 8.27
N TYR A 135 2.77 -15.63 9.03
CA TYR A 135 1.32 -15.59 9.19
C TYR A 135 0.94 -15.19 10.61
N ASN A 136 -0.32 -14.77 10.78
CA ASN A 136 -0.85 -14.29 12.06
C ASN A 136 -0.10 -13.07 12.61
N CYS A 137 -0.28 -12.78 13.90
CA CYS A 137 0.41 -11.68 14.58
C CYS A 137 1.51 -12.23 15.48
N GLY A 138 2.75 -11.88 15.20
CA GLY A 138 3.87 -12.19 16.09
C GLY A 138 3.95 -11.24 17.28
N THR A 139 4.83 -11.57 18.22
CA THR A 139 5.24 -10.68 19.32
C THR A 139 6.70 -10.32 19.11
N PHE A 140 7.00 -9.02 19.08
CA PHE A 140 8.37 -8.55 18.91
C PHE A 140 9.22 -8.76 20.19
N PRO A 141 10.48 -9.21 20.08
CA PRO A 141 11.17 -9.69 18.88
C PRO A 141 10.65 -11.07 18.42
N PHE A 142 10.46 -11.25 17.10
CA PHE A 142 9.87 -12.47 16.55
C PHE A 142 10.95 -13.38 15.95
N GLN A 143 11.26 -14.47 16.67
CA GLN A 143 12.37 -15.38 16.41
C GLN A 143 11.87 -16.81 16.12
N ASP A 144 10.98 -16.97 15.14
CA ASP A 144 10.53 -18.28 14.71
C ASP A 144 11.69 -19.04 14.02
N PRO A 145 12.18 -20.16 14.57
CA PRO A 145 13.31 -20.89 14.01
C PRO A 145 13.05 -21.48 12.62
N THR A 146 11.79 -21.59 12.21
CA THR A 146 11.43 -22.07 10.87
C THR A 146 11.57 -20.98 9.81
N ILE A 147 11.49 -19.71 10.20
CA ILE A 147 11.45 -18.56 9.30
C ILE A 147 12.73 -17.72 9.36
N ILE A 148 13.40 -17.64 10.52
CA ILE A 148 14.64 -16.87 10.66
C ILE A 148 15.79 -17.45 9.84
N CYS A 149 16.68 -16.56 9.40
CA CYS A 149 17.97 -16.88 8.80
C CYS A 149 19.11 -16.63 9.80
N ASN A 150 20.29 -17.19 9.54
CA ASN A 150 21.48 -16.89 10.35
C ASN A 150 21.82 -15.39 10.40
N THR A 151 21.32 -14.61 9.44
CA THR A 151 21.55 -13.16 9.30
C THR A 151 20.34 -12.31 9.69
N THR A 152 19.24 -12.92 10.19
CA THR A 152 18.02 -12.16 10.57
C THR A 152 18.29 -11.18 11.72
N GLY A 153 19.23 -11.51 12.62
CA GLY A 153 19.58 -10.66 13.75
C GLY A 153 18.66 -10.89 14.98
N VAL A 154 19.03 -10.20 16.07
CA VAL A 154 18.39 -10.40 17.38
C VAL A 154 16.94 -9.95 17.48
N ASN A 155 16.52 -9.04 16.58
CA ASN A 155 15.15 -8.55 16.54
C ASN A 155 14.18 -9.50 15.82
N GLY A 156 14.70 -10.52 15.13
CA GLY A 156 13.90 -11.48 14.38
C GLY A 156 13.36 -10.92 13.07
N THR A 157 12.31 -11.55 12.55
CA THR A 157 11.64 -11.12 11.31
C THR A 157 10.81 -9.86 11.53
N MET A 158 10.61 -9.09 10.46
CA MET A 158 9.83 -7.85 10.49
C MET A 158 8.37 -8.11 10.12
N PHE A 159 7.70 -8.99 10.88
CA PHE A 159 6.33 -9.44 10.63
C PHE A 159 5.32 -8.29 10.52
N MET A 160 5.61 -7.10 11.07
CA MET A 160 4.74 -5.92 10.99
C MET A 160 4.89 -5.13 9.67
N ASN A 161 5.79 -5.54 8.78
CA ASN A 161 6.01 -4.87 7.51
C ASN A 161 4.87 -5.17 6.52
N TYR A 162 4.47 -4.18 5.73
CA TYR A 162 3.42 -4.37 4.73
C TYR A 162 3.77 -5.37 3.63
N MET A 163 5.05 -5.71 3.44
CA MET A 163 5.49 -6.70 2.45
C MET A 163 5.61 -8.13 3.02
N ASP A 164 5.05 -8.38 4.19
CA ASP A 164 4.84 -9.72 4.75
C ASP A 164 3.38 -10.18 4.55
N TYR A 165 2.99 -11.37 5.07
CA TYR A 165 1.65 -11.97 4.95
C TYR A 165 0.90 -12.08 6.27
N THR A 166 1.31 -11.32 7.27
CA THR A 166 0.65 -11.31 8.58
C THR A 166 -0.75 -10.69 8.51
N ASN A 167 -1.52 -10.88 9.57
CA ASN A 167 -2.85 -10.29 9.67
C ASN A 167 -2.79 -8.76 9.56
N ASP A 168 -3.75 -8.14 8.92
CA ASP A 168 -3.84 -6.67 8.75
C ASP A 168 -3.69 -5.89 10.06
N ALA A 169 -4.12 -6.47 11.19
CA ALA A 169 -4.04 -5.84 12.50
C ALA A 169 -2.59 -5.59 12.97
N CYS A 170 -1.63 -6.33 12.44
CA CYS A 170 -0.22 -6.27 12.83
C CYS A 170 0.62 -5.45 11.87
N MET A 171 0.20 -5.32 10.62
CA MET A 171 0.91 -4.56 9.60
C MET A 171 0.80 -3.06 9.81
N ASN A 172 1.92 -2.36 9.90
CA ASN A 172 1.92 -0.94 10.24
C ASN A 172 3.08 -0.12 9.66
N LEU A 173 4.01 -0.72 8.89
CA LEU A 173 5.17 0.04 8.40
C LEU A 173 5.71 -0.43 7.04
N PHE A 174 6.32 0.52 6.35
CA PHE A 174 7.42 0.35 5.41
C PHE A 174 8.69 0.92 6.04
N THR A 175 9.86 0.37 5.70
CA THR A 175 11.16 0.91 6.12
C THR A 175 11.56 2.13 5.31
N ASN A 176 12.60 2.84 5.75
CA ASN A 176 13.17 3.95 4.97
C ASN A 176 13.82 3.47 3.66
N GLY A 177 14.43 2.29 3.65
CA GLY A 177 14.97 1.67 2.45
C GLY A 177 13.88 1.30 1.45
N GLN A 178 12.76 0.73 1.92
CA GLN A 178 11.59 0.47 1.09
C GLN A 178 11.02 1.76 0.50
N LYS A 179 10.86 2.82 1.30
CA LYS A 179 10.45 4.14 0.81
C LYS A 179 11.38 4.66 -0.28
N THR A 180 12.69 4.57 -0.07
CA THR A 180 13.69 5.01 -1.05
C THR A 180 13.55 4.25 -2.36
N ARG A 181 13.36 2.91 -2.30
CA ARG A 181 13.15 2.06 -3.46
C ARG A 181 11.86 2.40 -4.20
N MET A 182 10.74 2.61 -3.49
CA MET A 182 9.48 3.03 -4.08
C MET A 182 9.59 4.38 -4.82
N LEU A 183 10.26 5.36 -4.22
CA LEU A 183 10.48 6.67 -4.87
C LEU A 183 11.38 6.54 -6.10
N ALA A 184 12.41 5.69 -6.07
CA ALA A 184 13.25 5.41 -7.22
C ALA A 184 12.44 4.76 -8.36
N ALA A 185 11.54 3.82 -8.05
CA ALA A 185 10.65 3.19 -9.02
C ALA A 185 9.69 4.19 -9.69
N ILE A 186 9.13 5.13 -8.92
CA ILE A 186 8.30 6.21 -9.47
C ILE A 186 9.13 7.06 -10.46
N ASN A 187 10.31 7.51 -10.05
CA ASN A 187 11.14 8.36 -10.90
C ASN A 187 11.61 7.64 -12.17
N GLN A 188 11.91 6.35 -12.08
CA GLN A 188 12.46 5.58 -13.19
C GLN A 188 11.39 5.10 -14.18
N TYR A 189 10.27 4.58 -13.68
CA TYR A 189 9.28 3.85 -14.49
C TYR A 189 7.95 4.59 -14.63
N ARG A 190 7.65 5.54 -13.74
CA ARG A 190 6.35 6.18 -13.62
C ARG A 190 6.46 7.70 -13.47
N SER A 191 7.53 8.30 -14.04
CA SER A 191 7.82 9.74 -13.89
C SER A 191 6.70 10.64 -14.38
N ASN A 192 5.90 10.18 -15.34
CA ASN A 192 4.74 10.91 -15.83
C ASN A 192 3.73 11.22 -14.72
N LEU A 193 3.56 10.31 -13.74
CA LEU A 193 2.66 10.53 -12.60
C LEU A 193 3.08 11.73 -11.72
N LEU A 194 4.33 12.18 -11.80
CA LEU A 194 4.83 13.33 -11.05
C LEU A 194 4.53 14.68 -11.75
N SER A 195 4.20 14.67 -13.03
CA SER A 195 4.05 15.87 -13.86
C SER A 195 2.60 16.22 -14.20
N HIS A 196 1.62 15.48 -13.66
CA HIS A 196 0.21 15.67 -13.99
C HIS A 196 -0.47 16.81 -13.27
N ASN A 197 -1.34 17.52 -14.02
CA ASN A 197 -2.30 18.49 -13.49
C ASN A 197 -3.71 17.90 -13.29
N LEU A 198 -3.85 16.57 -13.20
CA LEU A 198 -5.15 15.89 -13.04
C LEU A 198 -5.85 16.23 -11.71
N CYS A 199 -5.10 16.74 -10.73
CA CYS A 199 -5.60 17.27 -9.47
C CYS A 199 -5.81 18.78 -9.47
N SER A 200 -5.65 19.47 -10.58
CA SER A 200 -5.77 20.94 -10.69
C SER A 200 -7.21 21.47 -10.77
N GLY A 201 -8.21 20.60 -10.86
CA GLY A 201 -9.54 20.98 -10.42
C GLY A 201 -9.49 21.10 -8.91
N SER A 202 -9.91 22.26 -8.34
CA SER A 202 -9.96 22.50 -6.91
C SER A 202 -10.45 21.25 -6.17
N VAL A 203 -9.54 20.36 -5.78
CA VAL A 203 -9.82 19.50 -4.65
C VAL A 203 -10.03 20.49 -3.51
N GLY A 204 -11.27 20.64 -3.12
CA GLY A 204 -11.64 21.40 -1.94
C GLY A 204 -11.15 20.72 -0.65
N ILE A 205 -9.83 20.51 -0.57
CA ILE A 205 -9.14 20.88 0.63
C ILE A 205 -9.14 22.41 0.53
N SER A 206 -10.27 23.02 0.90
CA SER A 206 -10.16 24.32 1.50
C SER A 206 -9.12 24.11 2.59
N GLU A 207 -7.86 24.53 2.35
CA GLU A 207 -7.13 25.09 3.46
C GLU A 207 -8.17 25.96 4.14
N GLN A 208 -8.66 25.52 5.29
CA GLN A 208 -9.44 26.41 6.13
C GLN A 208 -8.49 27.57 6.37
N THR A 209 -8.69 28.59 5.56
CA THR A 209 -8.04 29.87 5.71
C THR A 209 -8.16 30.23 7.17
N ASN A 210 -7.04 30.09 7.89
CA ASN A 210 -6.76 30.78 9.14
C ASN A 210 -7.90 30.85 10.17
N ASN A 211 -8.44 29.75 10.59
CA ASN A 211 -8.74 29.64 12.00
C ASN A 211 -7.40 29.38 12.68
N LYS A 212 -6.80 30.42 13.27
CA LYS A 212 -5.57 30.33 14.06
C LYS A 212 -5.79 29.24 15.08
N LYS A 213 -5.28 28.02 14.78
CA LYS A 213 -5.30 26.91 15.73
C LYS A 213 -4.67 27.42 17.00
N LYS A 214 -5.44 27.46 18.08
CA LYS A 214 -4.92 27.91 19.37
C LYS A 214 -4.28 26.72 20.05
N LEU A 215 -2.99 26.79 20.26
CA LEU A 215 -2.28 25.79 21.05
C LEU A 215 -2.84 25.77 22.48
N ILE A 216 -3.38 24.62 22.89
CA ILE A 216 -3.93 24.42 24.22
C ILE A 216 -2.86 23.99 25.21
N LYS A 217 -2.06 22.97 24.78
CA LYS A 217 -1.01 22.40 25.63
C LYS A 217 0.03 21.65 24.83
N ILE A 218 1.21 21.51 25.42
CA ILE A 218 2.29 20.66 24.95
C ILE A 218 2.47 19.56 26.00
N VAL A 219 2.52 18.31 25.56
CA VAL A 219 2.73 17.17 26.44
C VAL A 219 3.85 16.26 25.90
N ASP A 220 4.54 15.57 26.80
CA ASP A 220 5.49 14.52 26.43
C ASP A 220 4.76 13.20 26.07
N VAL A 221 5.51 12.18 25.70
CA VAL A 221 5.00 10.85 25.33
C VAL A 221 4.20 10.14 26.45
N LEU A 222 4.32 10.61 27.69
CA LEU A 222 3.59 10.10 28.85
C LEU A 222 2.37 10.98 29.21
N GLY A 223 2.05 12.00 28.39
CA GLY A 223 0.93 12.91 28.60
C GLY A 223 1.20 14.01 29.65
N ARG A 224 2.43 14.17 30.15
CA ARG A 224 2.79 15.19 31.13
C ARG A 224 3.00 16.54 30.45
N MET A 225 2.54 17.62 31.07
CA MET A 225 2.73 19.00 30.57
C MET A 225 4.22 19.31 30.40
N SER A 226 4.57 19.85 29.24
CA SER A 226 5.92 20.25 28.91
C SER A 226 5.96 21.69 28.40
N THR A 227 7.12 22.31 28.45
CA THR A 227 7.37 23.63 27.86
C THR A 227 8.27 23.46 26.62
N GLU A 228 8.17 24.36 25.65
CA GLU A 228 8.84 24.30 24.36
C GLU A 228 10.38 24.17 24.39
N LYS A 229 11.00 24.16 25.54
CA LYS A 229 12.47 24.21 25.70
C LYS A 229 13.16 22.87 25.96
N GLN A 230 12.47 21.72 25.86
CA GLN A 230 13.14 20.43 26.04
C GLN A 230 13.69 19.93 24.68
N THR A 231 15.01 19.97 24.53
CA THR A 231 15.73 19.36 23.42
C THR A 231 15.83 17.84 23.62
N ASN A 232 15.64 17.05 22.54
CA ASN A 232 15.74 15.60 22.51
C ASN A 232 14.59 14.78 23.14
N THR A 233 13.43 15.37 23.37
CA THR A 233 12.23 14.63 23.81
C THR A 233 11.11 14.85 22.80
N PRO A 234 10.45 13.80 22.28
CA PRO A 234 9.26 13.97 21.43
C PRO A 234 8.15 14.67 22.22
N LEU A 235 7.56 15.72 21.63
CA LEU A 235 6.49 16.49 22.21
C LEU A 235 5.26 16.47 21.32
N PHE A 236 4.07 16.38 21.93
CA PHE A 236 2.80 16.51 21.24
C PHE A 236 2.21 17.91 21.50
N TYR A 237 1.88 18.59 20.40
CA TYR A 237 1.23 19.88 20.41
C TYR A 237 -0.28 19.67 20.24
N ILE A 238 -1.07 19.99 21.24
CA ILE A 238 -2.52 19.79 21.24
C ILE A 238 -3.21 21.14 21.02
N TYR A 239 -4.00 21.22 19.96
CA TYR A 239 -4.73 22.41 19.56
C TYR A 239 -6.22 22.31 19.92
N ASP A 240 -6.92 23.45 19.90
CA ASP A 240 -8.35 23.60 20.25
C ASP A 240 -9.31 22.81 19.34
N ASN A 241 -8.85 22.38 18.17
CA ASN A 241 -9.59 21.53 17.24
C ASN A 241 -9.32 20.02 17.41
N GLY A 242 -8.56 19.61 18.42
CA GLY A 242 -8.23 18.21 18.70
C GLY A 242 -7.14 17.59 17.81
N SER A 243 -6.40 18.39 17.04
CA SER A 243 -5.26 17.93 16.20
C SER A 243 -3.92 18.08 16.93
#